data_116f31e85b8ae56cbf75afd8778b8098
#
_entry.id   116f31e85b8ae56cbf75afd8778b8098
#
_cell.length_a   1.000
_cell.length_b   1.000
_cell.length_c   1.000
_cell.angle_alpha   90.00
_cell.angle_beta   90.00
_cell.angle_gamma   90.00
#
_symmetry.space_group_name_H-M   'P 1'
#
loop_
_entity.id
_entity.type
_entity.pdbx_description
1 polymer ?
#
loop_
_entity_poly.entity_id
_entity_poly.type
_entity_poly.pdbx_seq_one_letter_code
_entity_poly.pdbx_strand_id
1 'polypeptide(L)'
;MSHRNPRALLTPAMHAVLERMARAGQLPLHALTPQQARAAYEINAGVLDLAPVKLHRVENFTLPTRDGFELPVRLVAPSDEPLPVLVYLHGGGFTIGSIATHDVLCRHLSQLAHCAVLSVGYRLAPEHRFPVAFEDAWDAVKWVAEQGAEKGLDPARIAVGGDSAGGTLAAACALQARDTGLALKLQLLFYPGCCAHQDTPSHKTFGHGFVLEAAHIAYFFDLYIPNLTDREDWRFAPLLADDVEGVAPAWLGLAECDPLVDEGLQYADKLRASGVMVDLDIYRGVTHEFIKMGRAIPEASRAHLDAARALKHAFS
;
A
#
# COMPACT_ATOMS: atom_id res chain seq x y z
N MET A 1 29.91 -18.02 -10.63
CA MET A 1 28.79 -18.38 -9.71
C MET A 1 27.56 -18.68 -10.56
N SER A 2 26.99 -19.89 -10.45
CA SER A 2 25.78 -20.26 -11.20
C SER A 2 24.67 -19.30 -10.78
N HIS A 3 24.18 -18.46 -11.70
CA HIS A 3 22.99 -17.65 -11.47
C HIS A 3 21.80 -18.60 -11.31
N ARG A 4 21.41 -18.87 -10.07
CA ARG A 4 20.17 -19.60 -9.79
C ARG A 4 19.02 -18.81 -10.42
N ASN A 5 18.19 -19.48 -11.20
CA ASN A 5 17.00 -18.87 -11.78
C ASN A 5 16.11 -18.33 -10.64
N PRO A 6 15.86 -17.00 -10.51
CA PRO A 6 15.08 -16.45 -9.41
C PRO A 6 13.66 -17.01 -9.36
N ARG A 7 13.09 -17.42 -10.50
CA ARG A 7 11.78 -18.07 -10.57
C ARG A 7 11.71 -19.44 -9.88
N ALA A 8 12.85 -20.05 -9.55
CA ALA A 8 12.88 -21.29 -8.77
C ALA A 8 12.43 -21.07 -7.29
N LEU A 9 12.35 -19.83 -6.83
CA LEU A 9 11.83 -19.48 -5.50
C LEU A 9 10.31 -19.48 -5.46
N LEU A 10 9.62 -19.33 -6.61
CA LEU A 10 8.17 -19.19 -6.66
C LEU A 10 7.46 -20.46 -6.18
N THR A 11 6.36 -20.27 -5.42
CA THR A 11 5.44 -21.37 -5.17
C THR A 11 4.84 -21.88 -6.49
N PRO A 12 4.43 -23.17 -6.57
CA PRO A 12 3.78 -23.70 -7.78
C PRO A 12 2.53 -22.89 -8.17
N ALA A 13 1.77 -22.39 -7.18
CA ALA A 13 0.59 -21.56 -7.41
C ALA A 13 0.97 -20.21 -8.05
N MET A 14 1.98 -19.52 -7.51
CA MET A 14 2.45 -18.24 -8.06
C MET A 14 3.05 -18.40 -9.45
N HIS A 15 3.83 -19.47 -9.67
CA HIS A 15 4.36 -19.78 -10.99
C HIS A 15 3.22 -19.95 -12.03
N ALA A 16 2.16 -20.69 -11.67
CA ALA A 16 1.01 -20.88 -12.55
C ALA A 16 0.25 -19.56 -12.84
N VAL A 17 0.17 -18.65 -11.89
CA VAL A 17 -0.39 -17.30 -12.09
C VAL A 17 0.44 -16.53 -13.11
N LEU A 18 1.74 -16.45 -12.94
CA LEU A 18 2.63 -15.73 -13.88
C LEU A 18 2.55 -16.32 -15.29
N GLU A 19 2.48 -17.64 -15.44
CA GLU A 19 2.33 -18.28 -16.75
C GLU A 19 0.98 -17.93 -17.43
N ARG A 20 -0.10 -17.81 -16.65
CA ARG A 20 -1.40 -17.38 -17.18
C ARG A 20 -1.37 -15.94 -17.63
N MET A 21 -0.76 -15.04 -16.82
CA MET A 21 -0.56 -13.63 -17.19
C MET A 21 0.25 -13.50 -18.49
N ALA A 22 1.35 -14.25 -18.62
CA ALA A 22 2.17 -14.24 -19.83
C ALA A 22 1.39 -14.73 -21.05
N ARG A 23 0.56 -15.78 -20.89
CA ARG A 23 -0.28 -16.32 -22.00
C ARG A 23 -1.42 -15.37 -22.40
N ALA A 24 -1.87 -14.50 -21.51
CA ALA A 24 -2.92 -13.52 -21.83
C ALA A 24 -2.45 -12.48 -22.85
N GLY A 25 -1.14 -12.32 -23.06
CA GLY A 25 -0.56 -11.48 -24.11
C GLY A 25 -0.91 -9.99 -23.99
N GLN A 26 -1.24 -9.52 -22.80
CA GLN A 26 -1.55 -8.12 -22.58
C GLN A 26 -0.30 -7.27 -22.75
N LEU A 27 -0.46 -6.06 -23.25
CA LEU A 27 0.62 -5.08 -23.29
C LEU A 27 1.06 -4.73 -21.86
N PRO A 28 2.35 -4.62 -21.59
CA PRO A 28 2.84 -4.18 -20.29
C PRO A 28 2.41 -2.75 -19.99
N LEU A 29 2.15 -2.43 -18.72
CA LEU A 29 1.64 -1.11 -18.31
C LEU A 29 2.49 0.06 -18.82
N HIS A 30 3.80 -0.09 -18.84
CA HIS A 30 4.72 0.94 -19.32
C HIS A 30 4.68 1.20 -20.85
N ALA A 31 3.98 0.35 -21.61
CA ALA A 31 3.71 0.56 -23.03
C ALA A 31 2.36 1.23 -23.29
N LEU A 32 1.59 1.51 -22.24
CA LEU A 32 0.26 2.12 -22.30
C LEU A 32 0.31 3.60 -21.91
N THR A 33 -0.64 4.39 -22.40
CA THR A 33 -0.89 5.71 -21.81
C THR A 33 -1.40 5.57 -20.39
N PRO A 34 -1.27 6.56 -19.50
CA PRO A 34 -1.80 6.49 -18.13
C PRO A 34 -3.28 6.13 -18.07
N GLN A 35 -4.11 6.67 -18.96
CA GLN A 35 -5.54 6.37 -19.04
C GLN A 35 -5.81 4.92 -19.46
N GLN A 36 -5.05 4.40 -20.43
CA GLN A 36 -5.14 2.99 -20.83
C GLN A 36 -4.65 2.05 -19.71
N ALA A 37 -3.57 2.41 -19.01
CA ALA A 37 -3.05 1.65 -17.89
C ALA A 37 -4.07 1.57 -16.74
N ARG A 38 -4.74 2.69 -16.39
CA ARG A 38 -5.83 2.74 -15.40
C ARG A 38 -6.98 1.82 -15.82
N ALA A 39 -7.46 1.95 -17.05
CA ALA A 39 -8.56 1.12 -17.54
C ALA A 39 -8.22 -0.38 -17.54
N ALA A 40 -7.01 -0.76 -17.97
CA ALA A 40 -6.54 -2.12 -17.93
C ALA A 40 -6.43 -2.67 -16.49
N TYR A 41 -5.93 -1.85 -15.56
CA TYR A 41 -5.82 -2.24 -14.15
C TYR A 41 -7.19 -2.42 -13.49
N GLU A 42 -8.13 -1.51 -13.72
CA GLU A 42 -9.52 -1.61 -13.22
C GLU A 42 -10.20 -2.91 -13.68
N ILE A 43 -10.05 -3.29 -14.96
CA ILE A 43 -10.64 -4.52 -15.50
C ILE A 43 -10.05 -5.77 -14.85
N ASN A 44 -8.76 -5.76 -14.54
CA ASN A 44 -8.03 -6.94 -14.08
C ASN A 44 -8.01 -7.08 -12.54
N ALA A 45 -8.20 -5.99 -11.79
CA ALA A 45 -7.99 -5.95 -10.35
C ALA A 45 -8.77 -7.00 -9.56
N GLY A 46 -10.02 -7.27 -9.93
CA GLY A 46 -10.86 -8.22 -9.18
C GLY A 46 -10.75 -9.69 -9.60
N VAL A 47 -9.98 -10.01 -10.66
CA VAL A 47 -9.99 -11.36 -11.28
C VAL A 47 -9.49 -12.45 -10.32
N LEU A 48 -8.46 -12.15 -9.56
CA LEU A 48 -7.85 -13.08 -8.60
C LEU A 48 -8.20 -12.77 -7.15
N ASP A 49 -8.96 -11.71 -6.88
CA ASP A 49 -9.36 -11.35 -5.54
C ASP A 49 -10.29 -12.39 -4.89
N LEU A 50 -10.30 -12.40 -3.58
CA LEU A 50 -11.29 -13.13 -2.80
C LEU A 50 -12.71 -12.63 -3.12
N ALA A 51 -13.71 -13.39 -2.71
CA ALA A 51 -15.09 -12.89 -2.79
C ALA A 51 -15.27 -11.69 -1.86
N PRO A 52 -15.95 -10.60 -2.30
CA PRO A 52 -16.17 -9.45 -1.45
C PRO A 52 -17.05 -9.81 -0.25
N VAL A 53 -16.68 -9.28 0.90
CA VAL A 53 -17.43 -9.46 2.14
C VAL A 53 -18.53 -8.41 2.23
N LYS A 54 -19.73 -8.82 2.67
CA LYS A 54 -20.78 -7.86 3.04
C LYS A 54 -20.46 -7.27 4.40
N LEU A 55 -20.45 -5.95 4.46
CA LEU A 55 -20.30 -5.20 5.70
C LEU A 55 -21.58 -4.42 6.03
N HIS A 56 -21.73 -4.05 7.29
CA HIS A 56 -22.89 -3.31 7.77
C HIS A 56 -22.95 -1.92 7.14
N ARG A 57 -21.81 -1.23 7.05
CA ARG A 57 -21.72 0.11 6.45
C ARG A 57 -20.81 0.10 5.23
N VAL A 58 -21.27 0.75 4.17
CA VAL A 58 -20.49 1.08 2.97
C VAL A 58 -20.95 2.45 2.50
N GLU A 59 -20.17 3.47 2.77
CA GLU A 59 -20.50 4.86 2.47
C GLU A 59 -19.47 5.48 1.55
N ASN A 60 -19.92 6.21 0.51
CA ASN A 60 -19.05 7.03 -0.33
C ASN A 60 -19.34 8.49 -0.04
N PHE A 61 -18.32 9.28 0.20
CA PHE A 61 -18.43 10.73 0.40
C PHE A 61 -17.13 11.41 -0.01
N THR A 62 -17.03 12.73 0.17
CA THR A 62 -15.84 13.51 -0.10
C THR A 62 -15.32 14.18 1.16
N LEU A 63 -14.02 14.41 1.20
CA LEU A 63 -13.34 15.19 2.24
C LEU A 63 -12.73 16.44 1.59
N PRO A 64 -12.80 17.61 2.23
CA PRO A 64 -12.10 18.78 1.73
C PRO A 64 -10.59 18.63 1.97
N THR A 65 -9.79 18.84 0.93
CA THR A 65 -8.34 18.95 1.06
C THR A 65 -7.92 20.40 1.35
N ARG A 66 -6.66 20.59 1.72
CA ARG A 66 -6.06 21.92 1.99
C ARG A 66 -6.15 22.91 0.84
N ASP A 67 -6.21 22.41 -0.41
CA ASP A 67 -6.33 23.20 -1.63
C ASP A 67 -7.78 23.31 -2.16
N GLY A 68 -8.76 22.79 -1.38
CA GLY A 68 -10.18 22.86 -1.71
C GLY A 68 -10.67 21.79 -2.68
N PHE A 69 -9.86 20.77 -2.98
CA PHE A 69 -10.31 19.63 -3.77
C PHE A 69 -11.24 18.74 -2.92
N GLU A 70 -12.30 18.22 -3.52
CA GLU A 70 -13.23 17.27 -2.90
C GLU A 70 -12.69 15.84 -3.06
N LEU A 71 -11.90 15.38 -2.09
CA LEU A 71 -11.21 14.09 -2.11
C LEU A 71 -12.19 12.93 -1.91
N PRO A 72 -12.41 12.05 -2.90
CA PRO A 72 -13.32 10.93 -2.75
C PRO A 72 -12.78 9.89 -1.77
N VAL A 73 -13.66 9.40 -0.89
CA VAL A 73 -13.35 8.33 0.06
C VAL A 73 -14.49 7.32 0.13
N ARG A 74 -14.15 6.10 0.53
CA ARG A 74 -15.10 5.07 0.90
C ARG A 74 -14.85 4.60 2.32
N LEU A 75 -15.87 4.71 3.17
CA LEU A 75 -15.88 4.13 4.50
C LEU A 75 -16.56 2.77 4.44
N VAL A 76 -15.89 1.74 4.95
CA VAL A 76 -16.47 0.41 5.18
C VAL A 76 -16.31 0.05 6.65
N ALA A 77 -17.38 -0.50 7.27
CA ALA A 77 -17.36 -0.85 8.68
C ALA A 77 -18.27 -2.05 8.99
N PRO A 78 -17.92 -2.90 9.97
CA PRO A 78 -18.68 -4.08 10.35
C PRO A 78 -19.89 -3.78 11.23
N SER A 79 -19.99 -2.59 11.84
CA SER A 79 -21.08 -2.14 12.70
C SER A 79 -21.25 -0.63 12.67
N ASP A 80 -22.29 -0.11 13.33
CA ASP A 80 -22.53 1.33 13.53
C ASP A 80 -21.90 1.89 14.81
N GLU A 81 -21.32 1.05 15.64
CA GLU A 81 -20.62 1.48 16.85
C GLU A 81 -19.39 2.33 16.52
N PRO A 82 -18.95 3.20 17.43
CA PRO A 82 -17.67 3.88 17.27
C PRO A 82 -16.51 2.89 17.18
N LEU A 83 -15.81 2.88 16.02
CA LEU A 83 -14.77 1.92 15.71
C LEU A 83 -13.40 2.58 15.59
N PRO A 84 -12.31 1.87 15.96
CA PRO A 84 -10.98 2.25 15.53
C PRO A 84 -10.93 2.27 14.00
N VAL A 85 -10.04 3.05 13.41
CA VAL A 85 -10.04 3.29 11.98
C VAL A 85 -8.65 3.06 11.35
N LEU A 86 -8.64 2.33 10.24
CA LEU A 86 -7.53 2.25 9.31
C LEU A 86 -7.79 3.21 8.13
N VAL A 87 -6.96 4.25 7.99
CA VAL A 87 -6.91 5.04 6.75
C VAL A 87 -6.08 4.26 5.74
N TYR A 88 -6.72 3.78 4.67
CA TYR A 88 -6.10 2.90 3.68
C TYR A 88 -5.81 3.63 2.37
N LEU A 89 -4.57 3.55 1.92
CA LEU A 89 -4.03 4.16 0.72
C LEU A 89 -3.70 3.04 -0.27
N HIS A 90 -4.35 3.04 -1.43
CA HIS A 90 -4.22 1.96 -2.41
C HIS A 90 -2.87 1.99 -3.14
N GLY A 91 -2.40 0.84 -3.62
CA GLY A 91 -1.26 0.72 -4.51
C GLY A 91 -1.54 1.18 -5.94
N GLY A 92 -0.49 1.13 -6.78
CA GLY A 92 -0.60 1.46 -8.20
C GLY A 92 0.38 2.52 -8.68
N GLY A 93 1.57 2.63 -8.07
CA GLY A 93 2.66 3.50 -8.52
C GLY A 93 2.25 4.98 -8.61
N PHE A 94 1.35 5.45 -7.75
CA PHE A 94 0.80 6.82 -7.75
C PHE A 94 0.09 7.22 -9.06
N THR A 95 -0.12 6.29 -9.97
CA THR A 95 -0.61 6.55 -11.34
C THR A 95 -1.86 5.77 -11.70
N ILE A 96 -1.99 4.56 -11.18
CA ILE A 96 -3.14 3.67 -11.38
C ILE A 96 -3.73 3.25 -10.02
N GLY A 97 -4.74 2.41 -10.03
CA GLY A 97 -5.44 2.00 -8.82
C GLY A 97 -6.55 2.97 -8.42
N SER A 98 -7.41 2.52 -7.55
CA SER A 98 -8.56 3.28 -7.06
C SER A 98 -9.15 2.64 -5.80
N ILE A 99 -10.13 3.30 -5.20
CA ILE A 99 -10.98 2.73 -4.15
C ILE A 99 -11.60 1.39 -4.61
N ALA A 100 -12.06 1.32 -5.86
CA ALA A 100 -12.74 0.12 -6.37
C ALA A 100 -11.77 -1.06 -6.52
N THR A 101 -10.54 -0.83 -6.96
CA THR A 101 -9.53 -1.89 -7.15
C THR A 101 -9.02 -2.49 -5.85
N HIS A 102 -9.28 -1.86 -4.70
CA HIS A 102 -8.85 -2.32 -3.38
C HIS A 102 -10.04 -2.54 -2.41
N ASP A 103 -11.28 -2.44 -2.90
CA ASP A 103 -12.50 -2.56 -2.06
C ASP A 103 -12.57 -3.94 -1.38
N VAL A 104 -12.22 -5.01 -2.07
CA VAL A 104 -12.24 -6.38 -1.51
C VAL A 104 -11.27 -6.49 -0.34
N LEU A 105 -10.04 -6.04 -0.51
CA LEU A 105 -9.02 -6.04 0.55
C LEU A 105 -9.47 -5.21 1.76
N CYS A 106 -9.95 -3.98 1.53
CA CYS A 106 -10.42 -3.10 2.59
C CYS A 106 -11.57 -3.71 3.39
N ARG A 107 -12.52 -4.39 2.72
CA ARG A 107 -13.62 -5.10 3.38
C ARG A 107 -13.12 -6.28 4.22
N HIS A 108 -12.18 -7.06 3.70
CA HIS A 108 -11.58 -8.16 4.46
C HIS A 108 -10.85 -7.66 5.70
N LEU A 109 -10.02 -6.62 5.58
CA LEU A 109 -9.35 -6.02 6.73
C LEU A 109 -10.34 -5.48 7.76
N SER A 110 -11.38 -4.78 7.33
CA SER A 110 -12.45 -4.27 8.21
C SER A 110 -13.14 -5.39 8.99
N GLN A 111 -13.56 -6.46 8.30
CA GLN A 111 -14.23 -7.59 8.94
C GLN A 111 -13.29 -8.33 9.90
N LEU A 112 -12.08 -8.66 9.43
CA LEU A 112 -11.12 -9.46 10.19
C LEU A 112 -10.57 -8.71 11.40
N ALA A 113 -10.30 -7.41 11.28
CA ALA A 113 -9.79 -6.58 12.37
C ALA A 113 -10.88 -6.02 13.28
N HIS A 114 -12.15 -6.05 12.85
CA HIS A 114 -13.28 -5.40 13.50
C HIS A 114 -13.02 -3.90 13.69
N CYS A 115 -12.63 -3.22 12.62
CA CYS A 115 -12.37 -1.78 12.56
C CYS A 115 -13.05 -1.16 11.35
N ALA A 116 -13.24 0.14 11.37
CA ALA A 116 -13.58 0.89 10.17
C ALA A 116 -12.34 0.97 9.24
N VAL A 117 -12.56 0.96 7.92
CA VAL A 117 -11.52 1.27 6.93
C VAL A 117 -11.99 2.44 6.09
N LEU A 118 -11.24 3.52 6.09
CA LEU A 118 -11.43 4.67 5.22
C LEU A 118 -10.47 4.55 4.03
N SER A 119 -10.97 4.06 2.89
CA SER A 119 -10.21 3.96 1.65
C SER A 119 -10.21 5.30 0.94
N VAL A 120 -9.03 5.81 0.60
CA VAL A 120 -8.81 7.15 0.07
C VAL A 120 -8.52 7.10 -1.42
N GLY A 121 -9.29 7.84 -2.22
CA GLY A 121 -9.06 8.02 -3.65
C GLY A 121 -8.17 9.23 -3.91
N TYR A 122 -6.90 9.16 -3.49
CA TYR A 122 -5.95 10.25 -3.68
C TYR A 122 -5.68 10.54 -5.16
N ARG A 123 -5.36 11.78 -5.47
CA ARG A 123 -5.11 12.26 -6.84
C ARG A 123 -3.87 11.58 -7.45
N LEU A 124 -3.99 11.19 -8.72
CA LEU A 124 -3.01 10.38 -9.43
C LEU A 124 -2.19 11.18 -10.44
N ALA A 125 -0.97 10.72 -10.66
CA ALA A 125 -0.10 11.19 -11.73
C ALA A 125 -0.54 10.64 -13.10
N PRO A 126 -0.22 11.33 -14.20
CA PRO A 126 0.62 12.54 -14.30
C PRO A 126 -0.13 13.86 -14.06
N GLU A 127 -1.47 13.82 -13.92
CA GLU A 127 -2.30 15.01 -13.72
C GLU A 127 -1.94 15.72 -12.41
N HIS A 128 -1.63 14.93 -11.38
CA HIS A 128 -1.23 15.42 -10.07
C HIS A 128 0.08 14.73 -9.64
N ARG A 129 1.17 15.41 -9.86
CA ARG A 129 2.51 14.94 -9.54
C ARG A 129 2.82 15.09 -8.06
N PHE A 130 3.95 14.54 -7.64
CA PHE A 130 4.50 14.74 -6.31
C PHE A 130 4.54 16.25 -5.95
N PRO A 131 4.13 16.64 -4.73
CA PRO A 131 3.75 15.79 -3.59
C PRO A 131 2.24 15.58 -3.40
N VAL A 132 1.37 15.85 -4.39
CA VAL A 132 -0.10 15.94 -4.22
C VAL A 132 -0.70 14.68 -3.59
N ALA A 133 -0.29 13.48 -4.02
CA ALA A 133 -0.82 12.24 -3.45
C ALA A 133 -0.51 12.10 -1.95
N PHE A 134 0.67 12.54 -1.51
CA PHE A 134 1.02 12.60 -0.07
C PHE A 134 0.17 13.63 0.66
N GLU A 135 -0.06 14.80 0.07
CA GLU A 135 -0.87 15.85 0.67
C GLU A 135 -2.33 15.40 0.87
N ASP A 136 -2.92 14.73 -0.13
CA ASP A 136 -4.25 14.13 -0.04
C ASP A 136 -4.32 13.04 1.04
N ALA A 137 -3.32 12.16 1.08
CA ALA A 137 -3.23 11.11 2.10
C ALA A 137 -3.17 11.69 3.52
N TRP A 138 -2.33 12.71 3.71
CA TRP A 138 -2.20 13.39 4.99
C TRP A 138 -3.47 14.18 5.39
N ASP A 139 -4.13 14.83 4.44
CA ASP A 139 -5.39 15.54 4.70
C ASP A 139 -6.49 14.55 5.12
N ALA A 140 -6.55 13.34 4.54
CA ALA A 140 -7.47 12.30 4.97
C ALA A 140 -7.18 11.81 6.40
N VAL A 141 -5.90 11.62 6.78
CA VAL A 141 -5.49 11.25 8.14
C VAL A 141 -5.90 12.33 9.15
N LYS A 142 -5.62 13.60 8.83
CA LYS A 142 -6.03 14.75 9.66
C LYS A 142 -7.54 14.83 9.82
N TRP A 143 -8.28 14.66 8.73
CA TRP A 143 -9.74 14.71 8.78
C TRP A 143 -10.29 13.64 9.74
N VAL A 144 -9.74 12.43 9.72
CA VAL A 144 -10.15 11.38 10.67
C VAL A 144 -9.89 11.81 12.12
N ALA A 145 -8.76 12.42 12.40
CA ALA A 145 -8.41 12.87 13.74
C ALA A 145 -9.30 14.03 14.24
N GLU A 146 -9.67 14.95 13.34
CA GLU A 146 -10.38 16.18 13.68
C GLU A 146 -11.92 16.04 13.58
N GLN A 147 -12.42 15.26 12.62
CA GLN A 147 -13.83 15.20 12.25
C GLN A 147 -14.40 13.76 12.18
N GLY A 148 -13.54 12.73 12.25
CA GLY A 148 -13.95 11.34 12.09
C GLY A 148 -15.01 10.88 13.08
N ALA A 149 -15.09 11.48 14.26
CA ALA A 149 -16.12 11.18 15.27
C ALA A 149 -17.54 11.38 14.74
N GLU A 150 -17.79 12.34 13.83
CA GLU A 150 -19.08 12.57 13.18
C GLU A 150 -19.54 11.39 12.31
N LYS A 151 -18.58 10.56 11.90
CA LYS A 151 -18.80 9.34 11.13
C LYS A 151 -18.67 8.06 11.98
N GLY A 152 -18.67 8.18 13.31
CA GLY A 152 -18.51 7.02 14.20
C GLY A 152 -17.11 6.40 14.16
N LEU A 153 -16.08 7.19 13.82
CA LEU A 153 -14.69 6.78 13.90
C LEU A 153 -14.09 7.23 15.23
N ASP A 154 -13.27 6.40 15.83
CA ASP A 154 -12.57 6.74 17.07
C ASP A 154 -11.26 7.46 16.79
N PRO A 155 -11.15 8.78 17.01
CA PRO A 155 -9.96 9.56 16.71
C PRO A 155 -8.77 9.25 17.64
N ALA A 156 -8.98 8.51 18.72
CA ALA A 156 -7.91 8.05 19.60
C ALA A 156 -7.26 6.74 19.13
N ARG A 157 -7.88 6.04 18.16
CA ARG A 157 -7.42 4.75 17.65
C ARG A 157 -7.34 4.76 16.12
N ILE A 158 -6.37 5.52 15.59
CA ILE A 158 -6.13 5.67 14.15
C ILE A 158 -4.89 4.85 13.76
N ALA A 159 -4.99 4.06 12.71
CA ALA A 159 -3.87 3.48 11.98
C ALA A 159 -3.86 4.02 10.55
N VAL A 160 -2.69 4.07 9.94
CA VAL A 160 -2.52 4.35 8.52
C VAL A 160 -1.96 3.10 7.85
N GLY A 161 -2.37 2.81 6.62
CA GLY A 161 -1.83 1.64 5.92
C GLY A 161 -2.05 1.71 4.43
N GLY A 162 -1.38 0.82 3.72
CA GLY A 162 -1.47 0.73 2.27
C GLY A 162 -0.53 -0.33 1.70
N ASP A 163 -0.62 -0.51 0.40
CA ASP A 163 0.19 -1.44 -0.35
C ASP A 163 1.01 -0.71 -1.42
N SER A 164 2.27 -1.16 -1.66
CA SER A 164 3.13 -0.59 -2.71
C SER A 164 3.27 0.94 -2.54
N ALA A 165 2.94 1.73 -3.55
CA ALA A 165 2.89 3.20 -3.48
C ALA A 165 2.00 3.71 -2.33
N GLY A 166 0.88 3.04 -2.03
CA GLY A 166 0.06 3.35 -0.87
C GLY A 166 0.76 3.05 0.45
N GLY A 167 1.60 2.03 0.49
CA GLY A 167 2.49 1.75 1.61
C GLY A 167 3.55 2.84 1.81
N THR A 168 4.10 3.37 0.72
CA THR A 168 4.99 4.55 0.76
C THR A 168 4.29 5.75 1.39
N LEU A 169 3.08 6.07 0.92
CA LEU A 169 2.28 7.17 1.45
C LEU A 169 1.94 6.97 2.94
N ALA A 170 1.62 5.73 3.33
CA ALA A 170 1.33 5.39 4.73
C ALA A 170 2.56 5.57 5.64
N ALA A 171 3.73 5.14 5.20
CA ALA A 171 4.98 5.35 5.94
C ALA A 171 5.31 6.84 6.07
N ALA A 172 5.15 7.61 4.98
CA ALA A 172 5.34 9.07 5.01
C ALA A 172 4.31 9.77 5.92
N CYS A 173 3.04 9.35 5.92
CA CYS A 173 2.02 9.86 6.83
C CYS A 173 2.36 9.55 8.30
N ALA A 174 2.97 8.38 8.58
CA ALA A 174 3.40 8.03 9.94
C ALA A 174 4.54 8.95 10.44
N LEU A 175 5.49 9.28 9.56
CA LEU A 175 6.52 10.27 9.84
C LEU A 175 5.92 11.66 10.11
N GLN A 176 5.04 12.12 9.24
CA GLN A 176 4.36 13.41 9.39
C GLN A 176 3.50 13.47 10.66
N ALA A 177 2.86 12.37 11.04
CA ALA A 177 2.06 12.29 12.26
C ALA A 177 2.91 12.51 13.52
N ARG A 178 4.07 11.86 13.60
CA ARG A 178 5.05 12.10 14.66
C ARG A 178 5.44 13.56 14.73
N ASP A 179 5.81 14.17 13.60
CA ASP A 179 6.31 15.54 13.54
C ASP A 179 5.25 16.58 13.92
N THR A 180 3.98 16.25 13.73
CA THR A 180 2.84 17.11 14.10
C THR A 180 2.21 16.76 15.45
N GLY A 181 2.71 15.73 16.14
CA GLY A 181 2.17 15.26 17.42
C GLY A 181 0.85 14.50 17.32
N LEU A 182 0.46 14.03 16.12
CA LEU A 182 -0.71 13.17 15.94
C LEU A 182 -0.35 11.72 16.28
N ALA A 183 -1.01 11.16 17.30
CA ALA A 183 -0.76 9.79 17.71
C ALA A 183 -1.43 8.79 16.76
N LEU A 184 -0.63 8.04 16.01
CA LEU A 184 -1.06 6.86 15.26
C LEU A 184 -0.74 5.58 16.05
N LYS A 185 -1.65 4.60 15.98
CA LYS A 185 -1.49 3.30 16.65
C LYS A 185 -0.62 2.33 15.87
N LEU A 186 -0.63 2.41 14.54
CA LEU A 186 0.09 1.49 13.66
C LEU A 186 0.31 2.13 12.29
N GLN A 187 1.43 1.82 11.65
CA GLN A 187 1.60 1.87 10.20
C GLN A 187 1.56 0.43 9.65
N LEU A 188 0.56 0.14 8.80
CA LEU A 188 0.32 -1.18 8.21
C LEU A 188 0.80 -1.18 6.75
N LEU A 189 1.92 -1.83 6.46
CA LEU A 189 2.64 -1.67 5.20
C LEU A 189 2.74 -3.00 4.45
N PHE A 190 2.04 -3.13 3.32
CA PHE A 190 2.24 -4.22 2.40
C PHE A 190 3.26 -3.82 1.34
N TYR A 191 4.39 -4.49 1.29
CA TYR A 191 5.50 -4.32 0.33
C TYR A 191 5.71 -2.87 -0.13
N PRO A 192 5.93 -1.92 0.81
CA PRO A 192 6.04 -0.51 0.49
C PRO A 192 7.27 -0.21 -0.36
N GLY A 193 7.18 0.78 -1.26
CA GLY A 193 8.35 1.43 -1.82
C GLY A 193 8.93 2.42 -0.81
N CYS A 194 10.21 2.33 -0.51
CA CYS A 194 10.86 3.16 0.52
C CYS A 194 12.10 3.89 0.02
N CYS A 195 12.61 3.54 -1.17
CA CYS A 195 13.86 4.07 -1.74
C CYS A 195 13.61 5.07 -2.86
N ALA A 196 14.57 5.99 -3.02
CA ALA A 196 14.62 6.94 -4.14
C ALA A 196 15.07 6.30 -5.46
N HIS A 197 15.85 5.21 -5.39
CA HIS A 197 16.56 4.61 -6.52
C HIS A 197 16.34 3.10 -6.60
N GLN A 198 16.36 2.56 -7.83
CA GLN A 198 16.19 1.14 -8.10
C GLN A 198 17.56 0.42 -8.15
N ASP A 199 18.32 0.41 -7.08
CA ASP A 199 19.71 -0.04 -7.06
C ASP A 199 19.99 -1.21 -6.10
N THR A 200 19.02 -1.66 -5.32
CA THR A 200 19.16 -2.77 -4.39
C THR A 200 19.39 -4.11 -5.13
N PRO A 201 19.92 -5.14 -4.45
CA PRO A 201 20.03 -6.49 -5.02
C PRO A 201 18.68 -7.06 -5.49
N SER A 202 17.59 -6.81 -4.77
CA SER A 202 16.26 -7.29 -5.17
C SER A 202 15.75 -6.65 -6.45
N HIS A 203 15.99 -5.36 -6.68
CA HIS A 203 15.69 -4.71 -7.96
C HIS A 203 16.39 -5.40 -9.14
N LYS A 204 17.66 -5.82 -8.95
CA LYS A 204 18.43 -6.53 -9.98
C LYS A 204 17.93 -7.96 -10.16
N THR A 205 17.55 -8.63 -9.07
CA THR A 205 17.18 -10.05 -9.07
C THR A 205 15.76 -10.26 -9.59
N PHE A 206 14.81 -9.43 -9.17
CA PHE A 206 13.38 -9.60 -9.44
C PHE A 206 12.80 -8.55 -10.39
N GLY A 207 13.65 -7.69 -10.97
CA GLY A 207 13.24 -6.62 -11.87
C GLY A 207 12.70 -7.06 -13.23
N HIS A 208 12.72 -8.36 -13.56
CA HIS A 208 12.24 -8.89 -14.84
C HIS A 208 11.56 -10.24 -14.69
N GLY A 209 10.43 -10.42 -15.37
CA GLY A 209 9.69 -11.69 -15.41
C GLY A 209 8.83 -11.96 -14.18
N PHE A 210 8.54 -10.95 -13.39
CA PHE A 210 7.64 -10.97 -12.23
C PHE A 210 6.47 -10.00 -12.44
N VAL A 211 5.59 -9.83 -11.44
CA VAL A 211 4.42 -8.95 -11.59
C VAL A 211 4.84 -7.48 -11.67
N LEU A 212 5.70 -7.04 -10.75
CA LEU A 212 6.32 -5.74 -10.82
C LEU A 212 7.69 -5.86 -11.47
N GLU A 213 7.95 -5.06 -12.50
CA GLU A 213 9.22 -5.03 -13.20
C GLU A 213 9.90 -3.66 -13.09
N ALA A 214 11.22 -3.62 -13.28
CA ALA A 214 11.99 -2.38 -13.26
C ALA A 214 11.45 -1.33 -14.26
N ALA A 215 10.97 -1.77 -15.42
CA ALA A 215 10.35 -0.89 -16.42
C ALA A 215 9.03 -0.27 -15.92
N HIS A 216 8.24 -1.01 -15.13
CA HIS A 216 7.02 -0.48 -14.50
C HIS A 216 7.37 0.59 -13.47
N ILE A 217 8.37 0.34 -12.61
CA ILE A 217 8.80 1.30 -11.58
C ILE A 217 9.33 2.58 -12.26
N ALA A 218 10.16 2.46 -13.30
CA ALA A 218 10.67 3.60 -14.06
C ALA A 218 9.51 4.43 -14.66
N TYR A 219 8.53 3.76 -15.30
CA TYR A 219 7.36 4.41 -15.87
C TYR A 219 6.56 5.20 -14.82
N PHE A 220 6.30 4.63 -13.64
CA PHE A 220 5.58 5.30 -12.57
C PHE A 220 6.37 6.50 -12.01
N PHE A 221 7.67 6.34 -11.81
CA PHE A 221 8.52 7.42 -11.31
C PHE A 221 8.59 8.59 -12.28
N ASP A 222 8.69 8.31 -13.59
CA ASP A 222 8.73 9.37 -14.61
C ASP A 222 7.41 10.15 -14.71
N LEU A 223 6.28 9.50 -14.42
CA LEU A 223 4.97 10.16 -14.37
C LEU A 223 4.74 10.94 -13.09
N TYR A 224 5.11 10.38 -11.94
CA TYR A 224 4.80 10.95 -10.63
C TYR A 224 5.86 11.94 -10.15
N ILE A 225 7.14 11.60 -10.29
CA ILE A 225 8.28 12.37 -9.76
C ILE A 225 9.45 12.39 -10.76
N PRO A 226 9.29 13.09 -11.89
CA PRO A 226 10.26 13.10 -12.97
C PRO A 226 11.59 13.76 -12.61
N ASN A 227 11.59 14.69 -11.65
CA ASN A 227 12.80 15.34 -11.19
C ASN A 227 13.55 14.41 -10.21
N LEU A 228 14.78 14.05 -10.54
CA LEU A 228 15.59 13.11 -9.75
C LEU A 228 15.91 13.63 -8.34
N THR A 229 16.09 14.93 -8.18
CA THR A 229 16.35 15.56 -6.88
C THR A 229 15.15 15.45 -5.93
N ASP A 230 13.94 15.51 -6.46
CA ASP A 230 12.73 15.40 -5.66
C ASP A 230 12.52 13.97 -5.14
N ARG A 231 13.11 12.96 -5.81
CA ARG A 231 13.05 11.55 -5.37
C ARG A 231 13.74 11.30 -4.03
N GLU A 232 14.62 12.20 -3.59
CA GLU A 232 15.31 12.13 -2.29
C GLU A 232 14.46 12.72 -1.14
N ASP A 233 13.29 13.28 -1.43
CA ASP A 233 12.36 13.74 -0.41
C ASP A 233 11.78 12.55 0.37
N TRP A 234 11.84 12.60 1.70
CA TRP A 234 11.36 11.52 2.57
C TRP A 234 9.85 11.20 2.38
N ARG A 235 9.06 12.12 1.87
CA ARG A 235 7.64 11.91 1.56
C ARG A 235 7.44 10.93 0.39
N PHE A 236 8.46 10.78 -0.46
CA PHE A 236 8.53 9.79 -1.52
C PHE A 236 9.42 8.60 -1.15
N ALA A 237 10.52 8.83 -0.46
CA ALA A 237 11.48 7.82 -0.03
C ALA A 237 11.64 7.81 1.51
N PRO A 238 10.70 7.18 2.25
CA PRO A 238 10.71 7.20 3.72
C PRO A 238 12.01 6.70 4.35
N LEU A 239 12.74 5.86 3.64
CA LEU A 239 14.06 5.38 4.07
C LEU A 239 15.09 6.52 4.20
N LEU A 240 14.90 7.64 3.51
CA LEU A 240 15.78 8.82 3.56
C LEU A 240 15.39 9.84 4.64
N ALA A 241 14.34 9.60 5.41
CA ALA A 241 14.04 10.46 6.57
C ALA A 241 15.24 10.49 7.52
N ASP A 242 15.64 11.67 7.97
CA ASP A 242 16.82 11.85 8.84
C ASP A 242 16.68 11.07 10.14
N ASP A 243 15.47 11.07 10.71
CA ASP A 243 15.12 10.40 11.96
C ASP A 243 13.76 9.71 11.86
N VAL A 244 13.64 8.54 12.49
CA VAL A 244 12.40 7.76 12.59
C VAL A 244 12.06 7.38 14.05
N GLU A 245 12.76 7.97 15.03
CA GLU A 245 12.44 7.76 16.45
C GLU A 245 11.04 8.30 16.77
N GLY A 246 10.29 7.56 17.58
CA GLY A 246 8.93 7.94 17.98
C GLY A 246 7.85 7.83 16.92
N VAL A 247 8.16 7.33 15.72
CA VAL A 247 7.16 7.00 14.71
C VAL A 247 6.29 5.85 15.19
N ALA A 248 5.04 5.79 14.74
CA ALA A 248 4.10 4.72 15.10
C ALA A 248 4.69 3.32 14.88
N PRO A 249 4.39 2.34 15.75
CA PRO A 249 4.74 0.93 15.51
C PRO A 249 4.39 0.49 14.10
N ALA A 250 5.14 -0.45 13.54
CA ALA A 250 4.94 -0.91 12.17
C ALA A 250 4.64 -2.40 12.09
N TRP A 251 3.73 -2.78 11.21
CA TRP A 251 3.65 -4.12 10.66
C TRP A 251 3.99 -4.06 9.16
N LEU A 252 4.95 -4.88 8.73
CA LEU A 252 5.33 -5.01 7.33
C LEU A 252 5.06 -6.42 6.82
N GLY A 253 4.31 -6.53 5.73
CA GLY A 253 4.10 -7.78 4.99
C GLY A 253 4.80 -7.72 3.64
N LEU A 254 5.93 -8.41 3.46
CA LEU A 254 6.74 -8.36 2.25
C LEU A 254 6.59 -9.62 1.42
N ALA A 255 6.70 -9.48 0.09
CA ALA A 255 6.78 -10.60 -0.84
C ALA A 255 8.24 -10.97 -1.11
N GLU A 256 8.61 -12.26 -1.03
CA GLU A 256 10.01 -12.69 -1.21
C GLU A 256 10.53 -12.40 -2.61
N CYS A 257 9.70 -12.57 -3.65
CA CYS A 257 10.10 -12.42 -5.05
C CYS A 257 9.65 -11.07 -5.62
N ASP A 258 10.06 -9.98 -4.97
CA ASP A 258 9.63 -8.62 -5.25
C ASP A 258 10.86 -7.69 -5.40
N PRO A 259 10.92 -6.83 -6.42
CA PRO A 259 11.96 -5.79 -6.48
C PRO A 259 12.06 -4.95 -5.22
N LEU A 260 10.94 -4.70 -4.51
CA LEU A 260 10.88 -3.82 -3.35
C LEU A 260 11.22 -4.51 -2.01
N VAL A 261 11.53 -5.82 -2.00
CA VAL A 261 11.73 -6.54 -0.73
C VAL A 261 12.90 -6.01 0.08
N ASP A 262 14.04 -5.69 -0.55
CA ASP A 262 15.22 -5.19 0.16
C ASP A 262 14.97 -3.82 0.79
N GLU A 263 14.28 -2.92 0.10
CA GLU A 263 13.97 -1.59 0.65
C GLU A 263 12.95 -1.66 1.79
N GLY A 264 11.98 -2.57 1.72
CA GLY A 264 11.07 -2.85 2.83
C GLY A 264 11.82 -3.40 4.06
N LEU A 265 12.79 -4.31 3.86
CA LEU A 265 13.66 -4.81 4.92
C LEU A 265 14.52 -3.70 5.54
N GLN A 266 15.13 -2.86 4.70
CA GLN A 266 15.94 -1.73 5.16
C GLN A 266 15.12 -0.73 5.97
N TYR A 267 13.87 -0.47 5.58
CA TYR A 267 12.98 0.41 6.35
C TYR A 267 12.61 -0.21 7.70
N ALA A 268 12.28 -1.51 7.74
CA ALA A 268 12.03 -2.23 8.99
C ALA A 268 13.25 -2.19 9.93
N ASP A 269 14.45 -2.37 9.39
CA ASP A 269 15.68 -2.32 10.18
C ASP A 269 15.99 -0.91 10.69
N LYS A 270 15.74 0.13 9.87
CA LYS A 270 15.87 1.53 10.27
C LYS A 270 14.93 1.86 11.43
N LEU A 271 13.66 1.45 11.35
CA LEU A 271 12.68 1.64 12.42
C LEU A 271 13.13 0.95 13.72
N ARG A 272 13.56 -0.33 13.64
CA ARG A 272 14.06 -1.08 14.79
C ARG A 272 15.30 -0.45 15.43
N ALA A 273 16.23 0.01 14.61
CA ALA A 273 17.45 0.67 15.07
C ALA A 273 17.16 1.97 15.85
N SER A 274 16.03 2.62 15.56
CA SER A 274 15.53 3.80 16.26
C SER A 274 14.54 3.49 17.39
N GLY A 275 14.45 2.21 17.82
CA GLY A 275 13.63 1.80 18.96
C GLY A 275 12.14 1.66 18.65
N VAL A 276 11.71 1.73 17.39
CA VAL A 276 10.32 1.53 16.98
C VAL A 276 9.99 0.04 16.95
N MET A 277 8.86 -0.36 17.51
CA MET A 277 8.38 -1.75 17.44
C MET A 277 8.00 -2.10 15.99
N VAL A 278 8.53 -3.23 15.50
CA VAL A 278 8.29 -3.69 14.12
C VAL A 278 8.00 -5.19 14.10
N ASP A 279 6.80 -5.54 13.66
CA ASP A 279 6.46 -6.88 13.22
C ASP A 279 6.71 -7.00 11.71
N LEU A 280 7.41 -8.06 11.28
CA LEU A 280 7.80 -8.25 9.90
C LEU A 280 7.52 -9.69 9.47
N ASP A 281 6.68 -9.83 8.46
CA ASP A 281 6.38 -11.10 7.79
C ASP A 281 6.89 -11.08 6.35
N ILE A 282 7.64 -12.12 5.96
CA ILE A 282 8.08 -12.34 4.57
C ILE A 282 7.32 -13.54 4.02
N TYR A 283 6.44 -13.29 3.04
CA TYR A 283 5.67 -14.32 2.37
C TYR A 283 6.51 -14.97 1.27
N ARG A 284 6.87 -16.25 1.50
CA ARG A 284 7.79 -17.00 0.66
C ARG A 284 7.19 -17.36 -0.69
N GLY A 285 7.99 -17.20 -1.74
CA GLY A 285 7.66 -17.66 -3.09
C GLY A 285 6.48 -16.94 -3.77
N VAL A 286 6.11 -15.76 -3.29
CA VAL A 286 5.10 -14.89 -3.91
C VAL A 286 5.72 -13.58 -4.40
N THR A 287 5.01 -12.89 -5.29
CA THR A 287 5.46 -11.67 -5.95
C THR A 287 4.72 -10.45 -5.42
N HIS A 288 5.13 -9.26 -5.86
CA HIS A 288 4.36 -8.04 -5.68
C HIS A 288 2.88 -8.23 -6.02
N GLU A 289 1.97 -7.51 -5.37
CA GLU A 289 0.51 -7.59 -5.51
C GLU A 289 -0.16 -8.92 -5.07
N PHE A 290 0.57 -9.87 -4.51
CA PHE A 290 0.01 -11.17 -4.13
C PHE A 290 -1.21 -11.07 -3.19
N ILE A 291 -1.31 -10.03 -2.38
CA ILE A 291 -2.41 -9.85 -1.41
C ILE A 291 -3.79 -9.77 -2.08
N LYS A 292 -3.85 -9.42 -3.36
CA LYS A 292 -5.09 -9.38 -4.17
C LYS A 292 -5.31 -10.64 -5.01
N MET A 293 -4.56 -11.71 -4.76
CA MET A 293 -4.63 -12.95 -5.54
C MET A 293 -5.21 -14.13 -4.73
N GLY A 294 -6.07 -13.85 -3.75
CA GLY A 294 -6.52 -14.84 -2.76
C GLY A 294 -7.29 -16.03 -3.30
N ARG A 295 -7.81 -15.97 -4.55
CA ARG A 295 -8.41 -17.14 -5.22
C ARG A 295 -7.36 -18.15 -5.70
N ALA A 296 -6.13 -17.74 -5.89
CA ALA A 296 -5.06 -18.57 -6.43
C ALA A 296 -3.89 -18.76 -5.45
N ILE A 297 -3.65 -17.79 -4.57
CA ILE A 297 -2.47 -17.69 -3.72
C ILE A 297 -2.91 -17.73 -2.25
N PRO A 298 -2.70 -18.86 -1.53
CA PRO A 298 -3.07 -18.98 -0.10
C PRO A 298 -2.39 -17.96 0.81
N GLU A 299 -1.18 -17.55 0.45
CA GLU A 299 -0.39 -16.54 1.17
C GLU A 299 -1.12 -15.19 1.25
N ALA A 300 -1.98 -14.86 0.27
CA ALA A 300 -2.80 -13.66 0.31
C ALA A 300 -3.77 -13.66 1.50
N SER A 301 -4.52 -14.75 1.69
CA SER A 301 -5.44 -14.89 2.82
C SER A 301 -4.70 -14.86 4.16
N ARG A 302 -3.50 -15.46 4.21
CA ARG A 302 -2.65 -15.42 5.39
C ARG A 302 -2.20 -13.99 5.69
N ALA A 303 -1.77 -13.25 4.69
CA ALA A 303 -1.36 -11.85 4.85
C ALA A 303 -2.51 -10.97 5.38
N HIS A 304 -3.75 -11.18 4.90
CA HIS A 304 -4.92 -10.49 5.46
C HIS A 304 -5.14 -10.80 6.93
N LEU A 305 -4.99 -12.07 7.36
CA LEU A 305 -5.13 -12.48 8.75
C LEU A 305 -4.03 -11.89 9.64
N ASP A 306 -2.78 -11.90 9.18
CA ASP A 306 -1.64 -11.38 9.92
C ASP A 306 -1.75 -9.86 10.09
N ALA A 307 -2.10 -9.13 9.03
CA ALA A 307 -2.38 -7.70 9.06
C ALA A 307 -3.54 -7.35 10.00
N ALA A 308 -4.64 -8.12 9.95
CA ALA A 308 -5.78 -7.91 10.84
C ALA A 308 -5.43 -8.18 12.30
N ARG A 309 -4.54 -9.14 12.59
CA ARG A 309 -4.04 -9.40 13.94
C ARG A 309 -3.23 -8.22 14.46
N ALA A 310 -2.35 -7.66 13.63
CA ALA A 310 -1.58 -6.47 13.96
C ALA A 310 -2.48 -5.27 14.28
N LEU A 311 -3.51 -5.03 13.46
CA LEU A 311 -4.51 -3.99 13.71
C LEU A 311 -5.25 -4.20 15.04
N LYS A 312 -5.75 -5.43 15.31
CA LYS A 312 -6.42 -5.73 16.58
C LYS A 312 -5.53 -5.47 17.79
N HIS A 313 -4.27 -5.86 17.71
CA HIS A 313 -3.30 -5.63 18.78
C HIS A 313 -3.05 -4.13 18.97
N ALA A 314 -2.90 -3.37 17.91
CA ALA A 314 -2.66 -1.94 17.99
C ALA A 314 -3.86 -1.13 18.51
N PHE A 315 -5.07 -1.64 18.30
CA PHE A 315 -6.32 -0.99 18.71
C PHE A 315 -6.84 -1.43 20.09
N SER A 316 -6.21 -2.45 20.71
CA SER A 316 -6.56 -2.93 22.07
C SER A 316 -5.99 -2.02 23.22
#